data_fe7b1f89d3412075faa1b0a6cb38e43e
#
_entry.id   fe7b1f89d3412075faa1b0a6cb38e43e
#
_cell.length_a   1.000
_cell.length_b   1.000
_cell.length_c   1.000
_cell.angle_alpha   90.00
_cell.angle_beta   90.00
_cell.angle_gamma   90.00
#
_symmetry.space_group_name_H-M   'P 1'
#
loop_
_entity.id
_entity.type
_entity.pdbx_description
1 polymer ?
#
loop_
_entity_poly.entity_id
_entity_poly.type
_entity_poly.pdbx_seq_one_letter_code
_entity_poly.pdbx_strand_id
1 'polypeptide(L)'
;GAVFEEVAAMSTGSLSVLTAWVGVFSYAFQIYFDFSGYSDMAIGLGKMFGFEFKKNFDHPYVSKSATEFWRRWHISLGTWFREYVYIPLGGNRCSVSRNIFNLMVVWTLTGMWHGAAWNFVAWGVYYGVILVMEKYVWGASVEQLPKPVQHIYAGAVILVGWVFFFSPSLG
;
A
#
# COMPACT_ATOMS: atom_id res chain seq x y z
N GLY A 1 3.99 -17.25 2.63
CA GLY A 1 3.78 -18.56 3.08
C GLY A 1 4.46 -18.97 4.34
N ALA A 2 5.04 -20.17 4.34
CA ALA A 2 5.47 -20.88 5.53
C ALA A 2 6.29 -20.06 6.53
N VAL A 3 7.31 -19.32 6.07
CA VAL A 3 8.16 -18.50 6.97
C VAL A 3 7.36 -17.43 7.72
N PHE A 4 6.44 -16.74 7.06
CA PHE A 4 5.59 -15.76 7.72
C PHE A 4 4.66 -16.43 8.74
N GLU A 5 4.05 -17.55 8.41
CA GLU A 5 3.14 -18.30 9.28
C GLU A 5 3.85 -18.82 10.53
N GLU A 6 5.07 -19.34 10.37
CA GLU A 6 5.90 -19.76 11.50
C GLU A 6 6.23 -18.58 12.44
N VAL A 7 6.64 -17.43 11.89
CA VAL A 7 6.95 -16.24 12.70
C VAL A 7 5.70 -15.69 13.37
N ALA A 8 4.57 -15.63 12.66
CA ALA A 8 3.30 -15.15 13.20
C ALA A 8 2.73 -16.04 14.32
N ALA A 9 3.07 -17.35 14.31
CA ALA A 9 2.67 -18.29 15.35
C ALA A 9 3.56 -18.25 16.61
N MET A 10 4.71 -17.54 16.57
CA MET A 10 5.61 -17.43 17.72
C MET A 10 5.00 -16.55 18.82
N SER A 11 5.23 -16.92 20.09
CA SER A 11 4.83 -16.07 21.20
C SER A 11 5.65 -14.76 21.23
N THR A 12 5.03 -13.66 21.60
CA THR A 12 5.66 -12.32 21.64
C THR A 12 6.95 -12.31 22.49
N GLY A 13 7.01 -13.14 23.56
CA GLY A 13 8.19 -13.24 24.43
C GLY A 13 9.38 -14.00 23.82
N SER A 14 9.17 -14.79 22.76
CA SER A 14 10.22 -15.54 22.06
C SER A 14 10.66 -14.86 20.75
N LEU A 15 10.01 -13.78 20.36
CA LEU A 15 10.26 -13.09 19.10
C LEU A 15 11.49 -12.16 19.23
N SER A 16 12.58 -12.51 18.55
CA SER A 16 13.70 -11.58 18.41
C SER A 16 13.37 -10.46 17.39
N VAL A 17 14.03 -9.33 17.49
CA VAL A 17 13.90 -8.22 16.51
C VAL A 17 14.21 -8.69 15.09
N LEU A 18 15.25 -9.52 14.94
CA LEU A 18 15.62 -10.08 13.64
C LEU A 18 14.52 -10.99 13.08
N THR A 19 13.97 -11.87 13.92
CA THR A 19 12.87 -12.78 13.52
C THR A 19 11.63 -11.99 13.10
N ALA A 20 11.28 -10.94 13.84
CA ALA A 20 10.16 -10.05 13.48
C ALA A 20 10.35 -9.42 12.09
N TRP A 21 11.55 -8.89 11.80
CA TRP A 21 11.85 -8.33 10.47
C TRP A 21 11.80 -9.39 9.37
N VAL A 22 12.32 -10.60 9.61
CA VAL A 22 12.19 -11.71 8.66
C VAL A 22 10.71 -12.00 8.36
N GLY A 23 9.85 -12.01 9.38
CA GLY A 23 8.39 -12.15 9.20
C GLY A 23 7.79 -11.06 8.32
N VAL A 24 8.10 -9.79 8.60
CA VAL A 24 7.57 -8.64 7.83
C VAL A 24 8.02 -8.66 6.37
N PHE A 25 9.32 -8.95 6.10
CA PHE A 25 9.80 -9.10 4.73
C PHE A 25 9.17 -10.28 4.02
N SER A 26 9.04 -11.43 4.70
CA SER A 26 8.39 -12.60 4.14
C SER A 26 6.94 -12.34 3.76
N TYR A 27 6.20 -11.60 4.60
CA TYR A 27 4.85 -11.16 4.29
C TYR A 27 4.79 -10.22 3.09
N ALA A 28 5.69 -9.23 3.03
CA ALA A 28 5.75 -8.29 1.92
C ALA A 28 5.95 -9.00 0.56
N PHE A 29 6.83 -10.01 0.50
CA PHE A 29 6.99 -10.82 -0.70
C PHE A 29 5.79 -11.72 -0.95
N GLN A 30 5.23 -12.35 0.08
CA GLN A 30 4.06 -13.20 -0.03
C GLN A 30 2.88 -12.44 -0.65
N ILE A 31 2.45 -11.33 -0.06
CA ILE A 31 1.30 -10.55 -0.56
C ILE A 31 1.53 -10.06 -1.99
N TYR A 32 2.77 -9.71 -2.34
CA TYR A 32 3.09 -9.29 -3.70
C TYR A 32 2.96 -10.44 -4.69
N PHE A 33 3.60 -11.58 -4.46
CA PHE A 33 3.60 -12.69 -5.41
C PHE A 33 2.23 -13.36 -5.51
N ASP A 34 1.53 -13.52 -4.38
CA ASP A 34 0.19 -14.10 -4.37
C ASP A 34 -0.79 -13.24 -5.18
N PHE A 35 -0.73 -11.93 -5.01
CA PHE A 35 -1.66 -11.04 -5.70
C PHE A 35 -1.23 -10.69 -7.13
N SER A 36 0.05 -10.47 -7.39
CA SER A 36 0.53 -10.22 -8.76
C SER A 36 0.36 -11.45 -9.65
N GLY A 37 0.67 -12.64 -9.14
CA GLY A 37 0.45 -13.90 -9.85
C GLY A 37 -1.02 -14.15 -10.19
N TYR A 38 -1.92 -13.91 -9.23
CA TYR A 38 -3.35 -13.94 -9.49
C TYR A 38 -3.78 -12.95 -10.58
N SER A 39 -3.29 -11.70 -10.51
CA SER A 39 -3.60 -10.67 -11.51
C SER A 39 -3.08 -11.04 -12.90
N ASP A 40 -1.88 -11.62 -13.01
CA ASP A 40 -1.31 -12.03 -14.28
C ASP A 40 -2.09 -13.22 -14.87
N MET A 41 -2.52 -14.16 -14.05
CA MET A 41 -3.42 -15.25 -14.47
C MET A 41 -4.75 -14.70 -15.00
N ALA A 42 -5.37 -13.74 -14.29
CA ALA A 42 -6.62 -13.11 -14.72
C ALA A 42 -6.46 -12.38 -16.06
N ILE A 43 -5.35 -11.64 -16.23
CA ILE A 43 -5.02 -10.96 -17.50
C ILE A 43 -4.84 -12.00 -18.63
N GLY A 44 -4.13 -13.10 -18.36
CA GLY A 44 -3.92 -14.18 -19.33
C GLY A 44 -5.23 -14.83 -19.77
N LEU A 45 -6.09 -15.19 -18.81
CA LEU A 45 -7.41 -15.74 -19.09
C LEU A 45 -8.29 -14.75 -19.86
N GLY A 46 -8.30 -13.48 -19.47
CA GLY A 46 -9.04 -12.44 -20.20
C GLY A 46 -8.64 -12.37 -21.66
N LYS A 47 -7.33 -12.40 -21.94
CA LYS A 47 -6.82 -12.41 -23.34
C LYS A 47 -7.30 -13.63 -24.14
N MET A 48 -7.43 -14.80 -23.52
CA MET A 48 -7.97 -15.99 -24.19
C MET A 48 -9.44 -15.80 -24.62
N PHE A 49 -10.20 -14.98 -23.91
CA PHE A 49 -11.58 -14.61 -24.24
C PHE A 49 -11.70 -13.32 -25.06
N GLY A 50 -10.59 -12.73 -25.49
CA GLY A 50 -10.57 -11.49 -26.30
C GLY A 50 -10.72 -10.20 -25.47
N PHE A 51 -10.59 -10.25 -24.13
CA PHE A 51 -10.59 -9.08 -23.26
C PHE A 51 -9.19 -8.60 -22.95
N GLU A 52 -8.95 -7.29 -22.99
CA GLU A 52 -7.72 -6.66 -22.57
C GLU A 52 -7.89 -6.01 -21.19
N PHE A 53 -7.37 -6.66 -20.14
CA PHE A 53 -7.31 -6.08 -18.80
C PHE A 53 -6.04 -5.26 -18.65
N LYS A 54 -6.14 -4.15 -17.90
CA LYS A 54 -5.00 -3.31 -17.55
C LYS A 54 -4.06 -4.03 -16.58
N LYS A 55 -2.75 -3.75 -16.70
CA LYS A 55 -1.74 -4.18 -15.74
C LYS A 55 -2.10 -3.68 -14.33
N ASN A 56 -1.99 -4.56 -13.34
CA ASN A 56 -2.36 -4.24 -11.96
C ASN A 56 -1.14 -3.97 -11.06
N PHE A 57 0.03 -4.47 -11.43
CA PHE A 57 1.30 -4.26 -10.73
C PHE A 57 2.40 -3.83 -11.70
N ASP A 58 3.24 -2.88 -11.26
CA ASP A 58 4.39 -2.39 -12.03
C ASP A 58 5.64 -2.24 -11.17
N HIS A 59 6.23 -3.36 -10.74
CA HIS A 59 7.44 -3.39 -9.90
C HIS A 59 7.33 -2.45 -8.67
N PRO A 60 6.32 -2.62 -7.79
CA PRO A 60 6.04 -1.63 -6.76
C PRO A 60 7.17 -1.42 -5.75
N TYR A 61 7.95 -2.46 -5.44
CA TYR A 61 9.04 -2.37 -4.46
C TYR A 61 10.31 -1.64 -4.92
N VAL A 62 10.38 -1.20 -6.19
CA VAL A 62 11.44 -0.29 -6.65
C VAL A 62 11.07 1.19 -6.51
N SER A 63 9.98 1.49 -5.82
CA SER A 63 9.48 2.86 -5.62
C SER A 63 10.37 3.64 -4.66
N LYS A 64 10.41 4.96 -4.85
CA LYS A 64 11.20 5.91 -4.07
C LYS A 64 10.36 6.74 -3.10
N SER A 65 9.04 6.59 -3.16
CA SER A 65 8.07 7.25 -2.28
C SER A 65 6.83 6.38 -2.12
N ALA A 66 6.01 6.64 -1.10
CA ALA A 66 4.72 5.98 -0.94
C ALA A 66 3.77 6.36 -2.09
N THR A 67 3.82 7.59 -2.56
CA THR A 67 3.05 8.04 -3.73
C THR A 67 3.38 7.24 -4.99
N GLU A 68 4.67 7.00 -5.25
CA GLU A 68 5.10 6.18 -6.38
C GLU A 68 4.68 4.71 -6.21
N PHE A 69 4.83 4.17 -4.99
CA PHE A 69 4.41 2.80 -4.68
C PHE A 69 2.95 2.57 -5.03
N TRP A 70 2.03 3.43 -4.59
CA TRP A 70 0.60 3.28 -4.85
C TRP A 70 0.20 3.52 -6.31
N ARG A 71 1.03 4.15 -7.11
CA ARG A 71 0.86 4.21 -8.58
C ARG A 71 1.23 2.92 -9.27
N ARG A 72 1.99 2.03 -8.60
CA ARG A 72 2.52 0.77 -9.11
C ARG A 72 1.87 -0.47 -8.50
N TRP A 73 1.19 -0.30 -7.36
CA TRP A 73 0.49 -1.33 -6.61
C TRP A 73 -1.02 -1.23 -6.82
N HIS A 74 -1.68 -2.35 -7.17
CA HIS A 74 -3.13 -2.44 -7.32
C HIS A 74 -3.74 -1.30 -8.17
N ILE A 75 -3.19 -1.11 -9.36
CA ILE A 75 -3.45 0.03 -10.25
C ILE A 75 -4.94 0.17 -10.59
N SER A 76 -5.63 -0.97 -10.78
CA SER A 76 -7.06 -0.98 -11.08
C SER A 76 -7.91 -0.37 -9.95
N LEU A 77 -7.65 -0.77 -8.71
CA LEU A 77 -8.34 -0.20 -7.53
C LEU A 77 -8.02 1.28 -7.36
N GLY A 78 -6.74 1.65 -7.45
CA GLY A 78 -6.31 3.05 -7.38
C GLY A 78 -6.97 3.92 -8.45
N THR A 79 -7.09 3.40 -9.68
CA THR A 79 -7.80 4.09 -10.77
C THR A 79 -9.28 4.25 -10.44
N TRP A 80 -9.93 3.21 -9.94
CA TRP A 80 -11.35 3.26 -9.57
C TRP A 80 -11.61 4.31 -8.48
N PHE A 81 -10.87 4.29 -7.37
CA PHE A 81 -11.02 5.30 -6.31
C PHE A 81 -10.72 6.70 -6.80
N ARG A 82 -9.74 6.86 -7.70
CA ARG A 82 -9.43 8.16 -8.30
C ARG A 82 -10.59 8.68 -9.13
N GLU A 83 -11.17 7.87 -10.01
CA GLU A 83 -12.20 8.29 -10.96
C GLU A 83 -13.56 8.48 -10.30
N TYR A 84 -13.94 7.57 -9.40
CA TYR A 84 -15.28 7.55 -8.82
C TYR A 84 -15.40 8.21 -7.45
N VAL A 85 -14.30 8.47 -6.75
CA VAL A 85 -14.34 9.11 -5.43
C VAL A 85 -13.53 10.40 -5.41
N TYR A 86 -12.24 10.34 -5.75
CA TYR A 86 -11.35 11.48 -5.60
C TYR A 86 -11.69 12.65 -6.53
N ILE A 87 -11.90 12.38 -7.82
CA ILE A 87 -12.24 13.42 -8.82
C ILE A 87 -13.61 14.03 -8.52
N PRO A 88 -14.70 13.27 -8.25
CA PRO A 88 -15.99 13.84 -7.88
C PRO A 88 -15.98 14.70 -6.61
N LEU A 89 -15.11 14.39 -5.63
CA LEU A 89 -14.92 15.22 -4.44
C LEU A 89 -14.17 16.54 -4.70
N GLY A 90 -13.71 16.77 -5.95
CA GLY A 90 -12.96 17.96 -6.36
C GLY A 90 -11.50 17.70 -6.73
N GLY A 91 -10.98 16.51 -6.46
CA GLY A 91 -9.62 16.09 -6.82
C GLY A 91 -8.55 17.08 -6.35
N ASN A 92 -7.68 17.47 -7.27
CA ASN A 92 -6.64 18.50 -7.04
C ASN A 92 -7.10 19.95 -7.32
N ARG A 93 -8.32 20.13 -7.85
CA ARG A 93 -8.84 21.45 -8.27
C ARG A 93 -9.65 22.13 -7.17
N CYS A 94 -9.15 22.09 -5.94
CA CYS A 94 -9.81 22.64 -4.76
C CYS A 94 -8.77 23.23 -3.79
N SER A 95 -9.21 23.85 -2.70
CA SER A 95 -8.31 24.34 -1.65
C SER A 95 -7.48 23.21 -1.02
N VAL A 96 -6.35 23.56 -0.42
CA VAL A 96 -5.45 22.59 0.25
C VAL A 96 -6.21 21.77 1.30
N SER A 97 -7.00 22.43 2.16
CA SER A 97 -7.78 21.77 3.20
C SER A 97 -8.78 20.76 2.61
N ARG A 98 -9.46 21.14 1.53
CA ARG A 98 -10.39 20.25 0.84
C ARG A 98 -9.66 19.06 0.19
N ASN A 99 -8.48 19.30 -0.38
CA ASN A 99 -7.69 18.23 -0.97
C ASN A 99 -7.18 17.23 0.09
N ILE A 100 -6.75 17.72 1.26
CA ILE A 100 -6.41 16.85 2.40
C ILE A 100 -7.61 16.00 2.80
N PHE A 101 -8.79 16.62 2.96
CA PHE A 101 -10.02 15.88 3.25
C PHE A 101 -10.32 14.82 2.19
N ASN A 102 -10.22 15.15 0.90
CA ASN A 102 -10.46 14.21 -0.19
C ASN A 102 -9.52 13.00 -0.13
N LEU A 103 -8.22 13.23 0.13
CA LEU A 103 -7.23 12.17 0.29
C LEU A 103 -7.56 11.27 1.49
N MET A 104 -7.88 11.88 2.65
CA MET A 104 -8.24 11.11 3.85
C MET A 104 -9.50 10.27 3.63
N VAL A 105 -10.53 10.81 2.98
CA VAL A 105 -11.75 10.05 2.63
C VAL A 105 -11.41 8.86 1.74
N VAL A 106 -10.68 9.07 0.65
CA VAL A 106 -10.30 7.99 -0.28
C VAL A 106 -9.56 6.88 0.45
N TRP A 107 -8.55 7.23 1.25
CA TRP A 107 -7.72 6.22 1.92
C TRP A 107 -8.45 5.50 3.06
N THR A 108 -9.30 6.21 3.81
CA THR A 108 -10.15 5.57 4.81
C THR A 108 -11.12 4.59 4.15
N LEU A 109 -11.76 4.98 3.04
CA LEU A 109 -12.66 4.09 2.28
C LEU A 109 -11.89 2.92 1.67
N THR A 110 -10.66 3.13 1.21
CA THR A 110 -9.81 2.03 0.72
C THR A 110 -9.52 1.02 1.83
N GLY A 111 -9.22 1.49 3.04
CA GLY A 111 -9.06 0.62 4.21
C GLY A 111 -10.35 -0.16 4.52
N MET A 112 -11.48 0.50 4.59
CA MET A 112 -12.79 -0.14 4.85
C MET A 112 -13.16 -1.16 3.76
N TRP A 113 -12.75 -0.93 2.52
CA TRP A 113 -12.97 -1.85 1.41
C TRP A 113 -12.22 -3.18 1.62
N HIS A 114 -11.05 -3.16 2.25
CA HIS A 114 -10.27 -4.36 2.54
C HIS A 114 -10.90 -5.24 3.63
N GLY A 115 -11.72 -4.69 4.51
CA GLY A 115 -12.42 -5.47 5.53
C GLY A 115 -13.01 -4.62 6.65
N ALA A 116 -13.88 -5.24 7.46
CA ALA A 116 -14.60 -4.58 8.54
C ALA A 116 -13.80 -4.49 9.87
N ALA A 117 -12.52 -4.85 9.86
CA ALA A 117 -11.67 -4.81 11.06
C ALA A 117 -10.91 -3.48 11.16
N TRP A 118 -10.65 -3.04 12.40
CA TRP A 118 -10.03 -1.75 12.70
C TRP A 118 -8.59 -1.62 12.17
N ASN A 119 -7.86 -2.71 12.04
CA ASN A 119 -6.53 -2.71 11.44
C ASN A 119 -6.53 -2.20 9.98
N PHE A 120 -7.53 -2.54 9.18
CA PHE A 120 -7.66 -2.03 7.81
C PHE A 120 -7.99 -0.54 7.78
N VAL A 121 -8.84 -0.06 8.70
CA VAL A 121 -9.12 1.38 8.82
C VAL A 121 -7.85 2.13 9.23
N ALA A 122 -7.12 1.63 10.24
CA ALA A 122 -5.85 2.22 10.67
C ALA A 122 -4.81 2.22 9.54
N TRP A 123 -4.71 1.14 8.77
CA TRP A 123 -3.87 1.05 7.57
C TRP A 123 -4.25 2.11 6.52
N GLY A 124 -5.53 2.28 6.24
CA GLY A 124 -6.00 3.30 5.31
C GLY A 124 -5.68 4.72 5.80
N VAL A 125 -5.96 5.01 7.08
CA VAL A 125 -5.63 6.31 7.69
C VAL A 125 -4.12 6.57 7.68
N TYR A 126 -3.30 5.56 8.00
CA TYR A 126 -1.85 5.64 7.93
C TYR A 126 -1.37 6.11 6.55
N TYR A 127 -1.81 5.45 5.47
CA TYR A 127 -1.42 5.87 4.12
C TYR A 127 -2.04 7.21 3.71
N GLY A 128 -3.25 7.52 4.13
CA GLY A 128 -3.84 8.84 3.94
C GLY A 128 -2.97 9.95 4.52
N VAL A 129 -2.50 9.79 5.76
CA VAL A 129 -1.58 10.72 6.42
C VAL A 129 -0.23 10.80 5.70
N ILE A 130 0.40 9.66 5.40
CA ILE A 130 1.71 9.63 4.71
C ILE A 130 1.64 10.36 3.35
N LEU A 131 0.60 10.12 2.56
CA LEU A 131 0.46 10.76 1.24
C LEU A 131 0.17 12.26 1.33
N VAL A 132 -0.59 12.69 2.35
CA VAL A 132 -0.77 14.12 2.64
C VAL A 132 0.58 14.75 3.01
N MET A 133 1.35 14.10 3.86
CA MET A 133 2.66 14.59 4.30
C MET A 133 3.69 14.59 3.15
N GLU A 134 3.73 13.54 2.30
CA GLU A 134 4.55 13.56 1.08
C GLU A 134 4.15 14.72 0.18
N LYS A 135 2.85 14.95 0.00
CA LYS A 135 2.37 15.98 -0.93
C LYS A 135 2.66 17.40 -0.47
N TYR A 136 2.55 17.69 0.83
CA TYR A 136 2.53 19.07 1.33
C TYR A 136 3.68 19.42 2.27
N VAL A 137 4.41 18.44 2.80
CA VAL A 137 5.42 18.72 3.84
C VAL A 137 6.82 18.31 3.40
N TRP A 138 7.07 17.02 3.20
CA TRP A 138 8.44 16.52 3.00
C TRP A 138 8.74 15.90 1.64
N GLY A 139 7.76 15.74 0.75
CA GLY A 139 7.99 15.06 -0.54
C GLY A 139 9.11 15.68 -1.36
N ALA A 140 9.14 17.01 -1.47
CA ALA A 140 10.21 17.73 -2.16
C ALA A 140 11.60 17.49 -1.50
N SER A 141 11.66 17.35 -0.18
CA SER A 141 12.89 17.04 0.53
C SER A 141 13.36 15.61 0.28
N VAL A 142 12.42 14.66 0.25
CA VAL A 142 12.70 13.24 -0.09
C VAL A 142 13.24 13.12 -1.51
N GLU A 143 12.68 13.84 -2.47
CA GLU A 143 13.13 13.83 -3.87
C GLU A 143 14.57 14.32 -4.04
N GLN A 144 15.09 15.15 -3.13
CA GLN A 144 16.47 15.66 -3.14
C GLN A 144 17.48 14.67 -2.53
N LEU A 145 17.02 13.65 -1.82
CA LEU A 145 17.91 12.65 -1.21
C LEU A 145 18.55 11.74 -2.26
N PRO A 146 19.71 11.15 -1.97
CA PRO A 146 20.28 10.10 -2.82
C PRO A 146 19.28 8.94 -3.03
N LYS A 147 19.25 8.38 -4.25
CA LYS A 147 18.32 7.29 -4.61
C LYS A 147 18.25 6.13 -3.60
N PRO A 148 19.40 5.62 -3.05
CA PRO A 148 19.32 4.55 -2.06
C PRO A 148 18.52 4.96 -0.81
N VAL A 149 18.65 6.21 -0.35
CA VAL A 149 17.94 6.72 0.82
C VAL A 149 16.43 6.84 0.53
N GLN A 150 16.07 7.26 -0.67
CA GLN A 150 14.66 7.28 -1.10
C GLN A 150 14.04 5.87 -1.09
N HIS A 151 14.77 4.84 -1.55
CA HIS A 151 14.31 3.46 -1.50
C HIS A 151 14.18 2.94 -0.06
N ILE A 152 15.12 3.27 0.82
CA ILE A 152 15.02 2.92 2.24
C ILE A 152 13.80 3.58 2.88
N TYR A 153 13.57 4.87 2.62
CA TYR A 153 12.39 5.59 3.09
C TYR A 153 11.11 4.92 2.62
N ALA A 154 10.96 4.71 1.31
CA ALA A 154 9.77 4.08 0.74
C ALA A 154 9.57 2.66 1.29
N GLY A 155 10.64 1.87 1.35
CA GLY A 155 10.61 0.52 1.92
C GLY A 155 10.15 0.51 3.36
N ALA A 156 10.69 1.38 4.22
CA ALA A 156 10.29 1.48 5.62
C ALA A 156 8.80 1.83 5.77
N VAL A 157 8.33 2.84 5.02
CA VAL A 157 6.91 3.23 5.03
C VAL A 157 6.02 2.06 4.59
N ILE A 158 6.39 1.34 3.55
CA ILE A 158 5.61 0.23 3.02
C ILE A 158 5.57 -0.94 4.02
N LEU A 159 6.72 -1.31 4.60
CA LEU A 159 6.79 -2.42 5.55
C LEU A 159 5.99 -2.13 6.82
N VAL A 160 6.04 -0.91 7.35
CA VAL A 160 5.17 -0.49 8.48
C VAL A 160 3.70 -0.58 8.09
N GLY A 161 3.34 -0.16 6.88
CA GLY A 161 1.97 -0.31 6.37
C GLY A 161 1.52 -1.78 6.34
N TRP A 162 2.39 -2.71 5.94
CA TRP A 162 2.06 -4.13 5.96
C TRP A 162 1.89 -4.69 7.38
N VAL A 163 2.61 -4.17 8.38
CA VAL A 163 2.39 -4.54 9.78
C VAL A 163 0.96 -4.21 10.22
N PHE A 164 0.46 -3.02 9.91
CA PHE A 164 -0.95 -2.70 10.17
C PHE A 164 -1.91 -3.64 9.43
N PHE A 165 -1.60 -4.01 8.21
CA PHE A 165 -2.48 -4.79 7.35
C PHE A 165 -2.66 -6.23 7.87
N PHE A 166 -1.59 -6.91 8.26
CA PHE A 166 -1.67 -8.31 8.71
C PHE A 166 -1.94 -8.48 10.21
N SER A 167 -1.84 -7.41 11.01
CA SER A 167 -2.07 -7.49 12.45
C SER A 167 -3.56 -7.77 12.73
N PRO A 168 -3.92 -8.88 13.41
CA PRO A 168 -5.32 -9.24 13.62
C PRO A 168 -6.02 -8.34 14.65
N SER A 169 -5.26 -7.67 15.50
CA SER A 169 -5.77 -6.70 16.48
C SER A 169 -4.75 -5.58 16.69
N LEU A 170 -5.25 -4.38 16.99
CA LEU A 170 -4.43 -3.22 17.36
C LEU A 170 -4.22 -3.12 18.90
N GLY A 171 -4.46 -4.18 19.61
CA GLY A 171 -4.28 -4.30 21.05
C GLY A 171 -4.33 -5.71 21.51
#